data_2a0e95097a97e01b787aa10650af8232
#
_entry.id   2a0e95097a97e01b787aa10650af8232
#
_cell.length_a   1.000
_cell.length_b   1.000
_cell.length_c   1.000
_cell.angle_alpha   90.00
_cell.angle_beta   90.00
_cell.angle_gamma   90.00
#
_symmetry.space_group_name_H-M   'P 1'
#
loop_
_entity.id
_entity.type
_entity.pdbx_description
1 polymer ?
#
loop_
_entity_poly.entity_id
_entity_poly.type
_entity_poly.pdbx_seq_one_letter_code
_entity_poly.pdbx_strand_id
1 'polypeptide(L)'
;MINFFLGLICLFFSQVINFTEVHALPSKNIEQFLIKREKTWPNWNLTKLKSSNINQDLIYPEWFEGNWIVKSEDLNNNLQEPIIYKVNFFKNEMGNIVGNRSKNSESIGKEIFGDQLQKVKIDPKSFNNQVIYLKDNEYIDSRVTGRNQIFDSDLFFSDEFFIQTNHKNGVSRINQVEIMSKFYKCNSEDNIGNKINNDICGFQYVATYGSRVGEPNIKAVTTNKYRLTFKSSEI
;
A
#
# COMPACT_ATOMS: atom_id res chain seq x y z
N MET A 1 -41.90 -33.11 -41.90
CA MET A 1 -40.89 -33.20 -40.82
C MET A 1 -39.54 -33.19 -41.50
N ILE A 2 -38.92 -32.04 -41.61
CA ILE A 2 -37.64 -31.84 -42.29
C ILE A 2 -36.65 -31.39 -41.23
N ASN A 3 -35.67 -32.30 -40.98
CA ASN A 3 -34.57 -32.00 -40.07
C ASN A 3 -33.54 -31.12 -40.80
N PHE A 4 -33.34 -29.92 -40.33
CA PHE A 4 -32.23 -29.07 -40.75
C PHE A 4 -31.02 -29.26 -39.82
N PHE A 5 -30.00 -29.91 -40.37
CA PHE A 5 -28.68 -29.95 -39.77
C PHE A 5 -27.93 -28.67 -40.13
N LEU A 6 -27.75 -27.76 -39.18
CA LEU A 6 -26.91 -26.58 -39.40
C LEU A 6 -25.52 -26.84 -38.82
N GLY A 7 -24.55 -27.04 -39.72
CA GLY A 7 -23.14 -27.24 -39.37
C GLY A 7 -22.56 -25.95 -38.78
N LEU A 8 -22.09 -26.06 -37.55
CA LEU A 8 -21.39 -24.96 -36.83
C LEU A 8 -19.94 -24.90 -37.30
N ILE A 9 -19.62 -23.96 -38.17
CA ILE A 9 -18.25 -23.62 -38.54
C ILE A 9 -17.66 -22.78 -37.39
N CYS A 10 -16.81 -23.39 -36.58
CA CYS A 10 -15.99 -22.67 -35.61
C CYS A 10 -14.88 -21.90 -36.32
N LEU A 11 -15.12 -20.64 -36.63
CA LEU A 11 -14.06 -19.70 -36.98
C LEU A 11 -13.31 -19.30 -35.71
N PHE A 12 -12.14 -19.87 -35.54
CA PHE A 12 -11.16 -19.37 -34.55
C PHE A 12 -10.69 -17.98 -35.00
N PHE A 13 -11.33 -16.94 -34.48
CA PHE A 13 -10.73 -15.62 -34.46
C PHE A 13 -9.66 -15.63 -33.40
N SER A 14 -8.41 -15.80 -33.82
CA SER A 14 -7.25 -15.40 -33.01
C SER A 14 -7.29 -13.89 -32.88
N GLN A 15 -7.95 -13.41 -31.85
CA GLN A 15 -7.79 -12.03 -31.41
C GLN A 15 -6.35 -11.91 -30.92
N VAL A 16 -5.50 -11.35 -31.76
CA VAL A 16 -4.23 -10.77 -31.31
C VAL A 16 -4.61 -9.66 -30.36
N ILE A 17 -4.57 -9.95 -29.07
CA ILE A 17 -4.67 -8.94 -28.02
C ILE A 17 -3.38 -8.12 -28.17
N ASN A 18 -3.50 -7.01 -28.87
CA ASN A 18 -2.49 -5.98 -28.82
C ASN A 18 -2.42 -5.51 -27.36
N PHE A 19 -1.46 -6.05 -26.61
CA PHE A 19 -1.00 -5.42 -25.40
C PHE A 19 -0.49 -4.03 -25.82
N THR A 20 -1.33 -3.02 -25.67
CA THR A 20 -0.84 -1.64 -25.64
C THR A 20 0.20 -1.62 -24.53
N GLU A 21 1.47 -1.54 -24.89
CA GLU A 21 2.54 -1.24 -23.96
C GLU A 21 2.11 0.02 -23.20
N VAL A 22 1.70 -0.17 -21.97
CA VAL A 22 1.50 0.93 -21.04
C VAL A 22 2.90 1.46 -20.82
N HIS A 23 3.27 2.53 -21.56
CA HIS A 23 4.52 3.22 -21.36
C HIS A 23 4.62 3.57 -19.87
N ALA A 24 5.34 2.74 -19.12
CA ALA A 24 5.77 3.10 -17.79
C ALA A 24 6.52 4.42 -17.94
N LEU A 25 6.16 5.42 -17.14
CA LEU A 25 6.97 6.64 -17.07
C LEU A 25 8.42 6.19 -16.84
N PRO A 26 9.42 6.78 -17.52
CA PRO A 26 10.81 6.45 -17.27
C PRO A 26 11.06 6.47 -15.76
N SER A 27 11.72 5.48 -15.22
CA SER A 27 11.98 5.32 -13.77
C SER A 27 12.51 6.62 -13.13
N LYS A 28 13.33 7.35 -13.86
CA LYS A 28 13.85 8.67 -13.47
C LYS A 28 12.76 9.71 -13.20
N ASN A 29 11.65 9.71 -13.92
CA ASN A 29 10.56 10.67 -13.70
C ASN A 29 9.77 10.33 -12.42
N ILE A 30 9.60 9.05 -12.13
CA ILE A 30 8.95 8.60 -10.89
C ILE A 30 9.84 8.94 -9.69
N GLU A 31 11.12 8.67 -9.78
CA GLU A 31 12.09 9.01 -8.73
C GLU A 31 12.08 10.51 -8.41
N GLN A 32 12.19 11.36 -9.41
CA GLN A 32 12.14 12.81 -9.23
C GLN A 32 10.81 13.27 -8.61
N PHE A 33 9.69 12.65 -9.00
CA PHE A 33 8.39 12.93 -8.41
C PHE A 33 8.39 12.60 -6.92
N LEU A 34 8.82 11.40 -6.54
CA LEU A 34 8.86 10.94 -5.14
C LEU A 34 9.80 11.80 -4.28
N ILE A 35 10.98 12.13 -4.78
CA ILE A 35 11.93 13.05 -4.10
C ILE A 35 11.30 14.43 -3.90
N LYS A 36 10.58 14.94 -4.90
CA LYS A 36 9.88 16.23 -4.79
C LYS A 36 8.78 16.17 -3.74
N ARG A 37 8.01 15.07 -3.69
CA ARG A 37 6.97 14.87 -2.67
C ARG A 37 7.59 14.89 -1.27
N GLU A 38 8.66 14.13 -1.04
CA GLU A 38 9.36 14.11 0.24
C GLU A 38 9.83 15.52 0.67
N LYS A 39 10.42 16.29 -0.24
CA LYS A 39 10.90 17.65 0.03
C LYS A 39 9.80 18.64 0.35
N THR A 40 8.59 18.45 -0.15
CA THR A 40 7.45 19.36 0.06
C THR A 40 6.63 19.03 1.30
N TRP A 41 6.96 17.94 2.00
CA TRP A 41 6.31 17.57 3.26
C TRP A 41 6.45 18.67 4.31
N PRO A 42 5.42 18.98 5.13
CA PRO A 42 4.05 18.44 5.14
C PRO A 42 3.06 19.18 4.23
N ASN A 43 3.51 20.13 3.42
CA ASN A 43 2.66 21.01 2.62
C ASN A 43 2.20 20.35 1.33
N TRP A 44 1.53 19.20 1.45
CA TRP A 44 1.06 18.46 0.30
C TRP A 44 -0.30 18.95 -0.22
N ASN A 45 -0.40 19.00 -1.53
CA ASN A 45 -1.66 19.09 -2.25
C ASN A 45 -1.97 17.74 -2.86
N LEU A 46 -3.26 17.44 -3.01
CA LEU A 46 -3.73 16.23 -3.69
C LEU A 46 -3.13 16.16 -5.10
N THR A 47 -2.48 15.07 -5.42
CA THR A 47 -1.94 14.81 -6.75
C THR A 47 -2.69 13.67 -7.42
N LYS A 48 -2.70 13.66 -8.75
CA LYS A 48 -3.18 12.50 -9.51
C LYS A 48 -2.04 11.51 -9.62
N LEU A 49 -2.09 10.44 -8.84
CA LEU A 49 -1.20 9.30 -9.07
C LEU A 49 -1.69 8.51 -10.30
N LYS A 50 -0.77 7.80 -10.92
CA LYS A 50 -1.13 6.89 -12.02
C LYS A 50 -2.13 5.86 -11.49
N SER A 51 -3.25 5.67 -12.16
CA SER A 51 -4.20 4.63 -11.81
C SER A 51 -3.50 3.28 -11.73
N SER A 52 -3.61 2.63 -10.59
CA SER A 52 -3.11 1.26 -10.46
C SER A 52 -4.03 0.31 -11.21
N ASN A 53 -3.45 -0.69 -11.89
CA ASN A 53 -4.22 -1.82 -12.35
C ASN A 53 -4.75 -2.56 -11.12
N ILE A 54 -6.04 -2.88 -11.09
CA ILE A 54 -6.68 -3.61 -9.98
C ILE A 54 -6.07 -5.00 -9.74
N ASN A 55 -5.37 -5.55 -10.73
CA ASN A 55 -4.68 -6.83 -10.66
C ASN A 55 -3.19 -6.72 -10.30
N GLN A 56 -2.68 -5.51 -10.09
CA GLN A 56 -1.30 -5.31 -9.66
C GLN A 56 -1.23 -5.14 -8.15
N ASP A 57 -0.31 -5.86 -7.53
CA ASP A 57 0.07 -5.65 -6.14
C ASP A 57 1.27 -4.70 -6.02
N LEU A 58 1.56 -4.22 -4.82
CA LEU A 58 2.79 -3.51 -4.51
C LEU A 58 3.93 -4.54 -4.46
N ILE A 59 4.95 -4.36 -5.29
CA ILE A 59 6.10 -5.25 -5.39
C ILE A 59 7.23 -4.66 -4.55
N TYR A 60 7.80 -5.48 -3.69
CA TYR A 60 8.91 -5.10 -2.81
C TYR A 60 10.23 -5.68 -3.33
N PRO A 61 11.38 -5.07 -3.03
CA PRO A 61 12.67 -5.67 -3.32
C PRO A 61 12.90 -6.95 -2.51
N GLU A 62 13.81 -7.81 -2.98
CA GLU A 62 14.07 -9.12 -2.38
C GLU A 62 14.44 -9.07 -0.89
N TRP A 63 15.10 -8.00 -0.45
CA TRP A 63 15.49 -7.84 0.95
C TRP A 63 14.31 -7.59 1.93
N PHE A 64 13.06 -7.49 1.43
CA PHE A 64 11.86 -7.52 2.26
C PHE A 64 11.35 -8.92 2.56
N GLU A 65 11.80 -9.95 1.81
CA GLU A 65 11.28 -11.31 2.00
C GLU A 65 11.50 -11.79 3.44
N GLY A 66 10.43 -12.32 4.08
CA GLY A 66 10.48 -12.88 5.43
C GLY A 66 9.42 -12.34 6.38
N ASN A 67 9.67 -12.61 7.66
CA ASN A 67 8.84 -12.16 8.77
C ASN A 67 9.55 -11.07 9.55
N TRP A 68 8.81 -10.03 9.90
CA TRP A 68 9.36 -8.84 10.52
C TRP A 68 8.53 -8.41 11.73
N ILE A 69 9.23 -7.96 12.78
CA ILE A 69 8.65 -7.15 13.86
C ILE A 69 8.92 -5.71 13.49
N VAL A 70 7.86 -4.94 13.33
CA VAL A 70 7.93 -3.52 12.96
C VAL A 70 7.65 -2.66 14.17
N LYS A 71 8.54 -1.73 14.46
CA LYS A 71 8.33 -0.62 15.39
C LYS A 71 7.98 0.61 14.57
N SER A 72 6.83 1.22 14.83
CA SER A 72 6.38 2.46 14.19
C SER A 72 6.24 3.57 15.22
N GLU A 73 7.00 4.64 15.04
CA GLU A 73 7.08 5.82 15.92
C GLU A 73 6.43 7.01 15.22
N ASP A 74 5.44 7.64 15.84
CA ASP A 74 4.85 8.89 15.34
C ASP A 74 5.79 10.06 15.62
N LEU A 75 6.32 10.68 14.56
CA LEU A 75 7.24 11.81 14.68
C LEU A 75 6.51 13.15 14.88
N ASN A 76 5.19 13.18 14.76
CA ASN A 76 4.37 14.35 15.04
C ASN A 76 3.91 14.38 16.51
N ASN A 77 3.94 13.23 17.19
CA ASN A 77 3.51 13.08 18.58
C ASN A 77 4.50 12.24 19.38
N ASN A 78 5.55 12.84 19.86
CA ASN A 78 6.62 12.17 20.61
C ASN A 78 6.18 11.63 21.99
N LEU A 79 4.97 11.94 22.44
CA LEU A 79 4.40 11.44 23.69
C LEU A 79 3.65 10.12 23.49
N GLN A 80 3.37 9.75 22.26
CA GLN A 80 2.72 8.50 21.95
C GLN A 80 3.73 7.34 21.95
N GLU A 81 3.41 6.28 22.68
CA GLU A 81 4.21 5.07 22.65
C GLU A 81 4.22 4.47 21.22
N PRO A 82 5.38 3.96 20.77
CA PRO A 82 5.46 3.30 19.48
C PRO A 82 4.51 2.10 19.40
N ILE A 83 3.87 1.90 18.27
CA ILE A 83 3.14 0.66 18.01
C ILE A 83 4.09 -0.40 17.45
N ILE A 84 3.90 -1.65 17.90
CA ILE A 84 4.72 -2.79 17.50
C ILE A 84 3.82 -3.88 16.92
N TYR A 85 4.06 -4.25 15.67
CA TYR A 85 3.26 -5.24 14.98
C TYR A 85 4.13 -6.16 14.10
N LYS A 86 3.54 -7.29 13.69
CA LYS A 86 4.23 -8.28 12.84
C LYS A 86 3.75 -8.13 11.40
N VAL A 87 4.68 -8.24 10.46
CA VAL A 87 4.36 -8.29 9.03
C VAL A 87 5.13 -9.42 8.36
N ASN A 88 4.57 -9.90 7.25
CA ASN A 88 5.15 -10.95 6.44
C ASN A 88 5.18 -10.52 4.97
N PHE A 89 6.29 -10.78 4.30
CA PHE A 89 6.45 -10.62 2.87
C PHE A 89 6.91 -11.95 2.28
N PHE A 90 6.37 -12.31 1.14
CA PHE A 90 6.65 -13.61 0.53
C PHE A 90 6.71 -13.49 -0.99
N LYS A 91 7.36 -14.48 -1.61
CA LYS A 91 7.43 -14.60 -3.06
C LYS A 91 6.12 -15.20 -3.59
N ASN A 92 5.41 -14.45 -4.43
CA ASN A 92 4.19 -14.93 -5.07
C ASN A 92 4.51 -15.89 -6.25
N GLU A 93 3.48 -16.43 -6.90
CA GLU A 93 3.61 -17.36 -8.03
C GLU A 93 4.38 -16.77 -9.23
N MET A 94 4.40 -15.45 -9.38
CA MET A 94 5.15 -14.75 -10.43
C MET A 94 6.61 -14.46 -10.02
N GLY A 95 7.04 -14.89 -8.84
CA GLY A 95 8.38 -14.65 -8.32
C GLY A 95 8.59 -13.25 -7.71
N ASN A 96 7.55 -12.43 -7.60
CA ASN A 96 7.64 -11.10 -7.00
C ASN A 96 7.45 -11.17 -5.48
N ILE A 97 8.21 -10.37 -4.73
CA ILE A 97 7.99 -10.19 -3.29
C ILE A 97 6.78 -9.28 -3.08
N VAL A 98 5.80 -9.77 -2.35
CA VAL A 98 4.57 -9.05 -2.01
C VAL A 98 4.26 -9.17 -0.52
N GLY A 99 3.55 -8.18 0.04
CA GLY A 99 3.09 -8.24 1.42
C GLY A 99 1.92 -9.21 1.60
N ASN A 100 1.92 -9.98 2.69
CA ASN A 100 0.75 -10.75 3.10
C ASN A 100 -0.34 -9.80 3.61
N ARG A 101 -1.09 -9.21 2.68
CA ARG A 101 -2.02 -8.11 2.97
C ARG A 101 -3.00 -8.43 4.08
N SER A 102 -3.59 -9.62 4.09
CA SER A 102 -4.57 -10.00 5.10
C SER A 102 -3.94 -10.05 6.49
N LYS A 103 -2.84 -10.81 6.63
CA LYS A 103 -2.13 -10.94 7.92
C LYS A 103 -1.55 -9.61 8.39
N ASN A 104 -0.94 -8.85 7.48
CA ASN A 104 -0.31 -7.57 7.80
C ASN A 104 -1.38 -6.55 8.25
N SER A 105 -2.48 -6.43 7.49
CA SER A 105 -3.57 -5.52 7.86
C SER A 105 -4.26 -5.92 9.16
N GLU A 106 -4.42 -7.23 9.43
CA GLU A 106 -4.97 -7.70 10.69
C GLU A 106 -4.04 -7.40 11.87
N SER A 107 -2.72 -7.63 11.69
CA SER A 107 -1.73 -7.35 12.73
C SER A 107 -1.68 -5.85 13.06
N ILE A 108 -1.59 -4.99 12.04
CA ILE A 108 -1.61 -3.53 12.22
C ILE A 108 -2.95 -3.08 12.83
N GLY A 109 -4.06 -3.63 12.33
CA GLY A 109 -5.40 -3.30 12.83
C GLY A 109 -5.59 -3.64 14.31
N LYS A 110 -5.01 -4.75 14.80
CA LYS A 110 -5.03 -5.11 16.22
C LYS A 110 -4.34 -4.08 17.10
N GLU A 111 -3.21 -3.54 16.67
CA GLU A 111 -2.48 -2.51 17.41
C GLU A 111 -3.19 -1.15 17.39
N ILE A 112 -3.85 -0.81 16.28
CA ILE A 112 -4.54 0.48 16.14
C ILE A 112 -5.92 0.48 16.82
N PHE A 113 -6.71 -0.58 16.62
CA PHE A 113 -8.11 -0.65 17.06
C PHE A 113 -8.31 -1.50 18.32
N GLY A 114 -7.29 -2.27 18.75
CA GLY A 114 -7.39 -3.15 19.90
C GLY A 114 -8.59 -4.08 19.81
N ASP A 115 -9.36 -4.14 20.89
CA ASP A 115 -10.56 -4.96 20.99
C ASP A 115 -11.73 -4.52 20.09
N GLN A 116 -11.63 -3.36 19.45
CA GLN A 116 -12.63 -2.92 18.48
C GLN A 116 -12.51 -3.68 17.16
N LEU A 117 -11.33 -4.20 16.81
CA LEU A 117 -11.14 -4.97 15.58
C LEU A 117 -11.87 -6.31 15.64
N GLN A 118 -12.74 -6.57 14.69
CA GLN A 118 -13.39 -7.88 14.53
C GLN A 118 -12.66 -8.73 13.49
N LYS A 119 -12.43 -8.18 12.30
CA LYS A 119 -11.76 -8.90 11.20
C LYS A 119 -11.32 -7.94 10.10
N VAL A 120 -10.39 -8.40 9.28
CA VAL A 120 -10.01 -7.77 8.00
C VAL A 120 -10.38 -8.71 6.86
N LYS A 121 -10.99 -8.17 5.81
CA LYS A 121 -11.26 -8.90 4.56
C LYS A 121 -10.57 -8.22 3.41
N ILE A 122 -9.89 -9.00 2.60
CA ILE A 122 -9.34 -8.59 1.30
C ILE A 122 -10.29 -9.12 0.22
N ASP A 123 -10.58 -8.32 -0.78
CA ASP A 123 -11.34 -8.76 -1.94
C ASP A 123 -10.51 -9.81 -2.72
N PRO A 124 -10.99 -11.06 -2.86
CA PRO A 124 -10.24 -12.09 -3.57
C PRO A 124 -10.01 -11.77 -5.06
N LYS A 125 -10.82 -10.86 -5.62
CA LYS A 125 -10.71 -10.41 -7.02
C LYS A 125 -9.85 -9.16 -7.19
N SER A 126 -9.52 -8.48 -6.09
CA SER A 126 -8.73 -7.25 -6.13
C SER A 126 -7.91 -7.07 -4.87
N PHE A 127 -6.60 -7.26 -4.98
CA PHE A 127 -5.66 -7.01 -3.88
C PHE A 127 -5.65 -5.56 -3.39
N ASN A 128 -6.25 -4.65 -4.15
CA ASN A 128 -6.31 -3.23 -3.81
C ASN A 128 -7.53 -2.85 -2.97
N ASN A 129 -8.45 -3.78 -2.72
CA ASN A 129 -9.66 -3.55 -1.93
C ASN A 129 -9.59 -4.33 -0.63
N GLN A 130 -9.81 -3.63 0.48
CA GLN A 130 -9.93 -4.26 1.79
C GLN A 130 -11.03 -3.62 2.63
N VAL A 131 -11.64 -4.41 3.51
CA VAL A 131 -12.63 -3.94 4.49
C VAL A 131 -12.17 -4.35 5.88
N ILE A 132 -12.08 -3.37 6.78
CA ILE A 132 -11.79 -3.56 8.20
C ILE A 132 -13.12 -3.47 8.94
N TYR A 133 -13.54 -4.54 9.59
CA TYR A 133 -14.76 -4.60 10.39
C TYR A 133 -14.42 -4.35 11.86
N LEU A 134 -15.16 -3.43 12.47
CA LEU A 134 -15.06 -3.04 13.87
C LEU A 134 -16.33 -3.47 14.62
N LYS A 135 -16.31 -3.38 15.94
CA LYS A 135 -17.51 -3.57 16.78
C LYS A 135 -18.59 -2.57 16.39
N ASP A 136 -19.80 -2.78 16.88
CA ASP A 136 -20.95 -1.90 16.70
C ASP A 136 -21.36 -1.68 15.24
N ASN A 137 -21.10 -2.68 14.37
CA ASN A 137 -21.34 -2.63 12.93
C ASN A 137 -20.62 -1.48 12.19
N GLU A 138 -19.54 -0.97 12.76
CA GLU A 138 -18.69 -0.01 12.10
C GLU A 138 -17.71 -0.74 11.15
N TYR A 139 -17.37 -0.12 10.04
CA TYR A 139 -16.36 -0.67 9.13
C TYR A 139 -15.70 0.41 8.29
N ILE A 140 -14.49 0.11 7.83
CA ILE A 140 -13.69 0.96 6.94
C ILE A 140 -13.48 0.19 5.64
N ASP A 141 -14.04 0.71 4.55
CA ASP A 141 -13.75 0.24 3.18
C ASP A 141 -12.62 1.07 2.62
N SER A 142 -11.55 0.41 2.17
CA SER A 142 -10.34 1.05 1.67
C SER A 142 -9.97 0.49 0.30
N ARG A 143 -9.77 1.38 -0.67
CA ARG A 143 -9.45 1.03 -2.04
C ARG A 143 -8.28 1.85 -2.56
N VAL A 144 -7.22 1.17 -3.02
CA VAL A 144 -6.12 1.81 -3.75
C VAL A 144 -6.60 2.26 -5.13
N THR A 145 -6.40 3.53 -5.46
CA THR A 145 -6.83 4.13 -6.74
C THR A 145 -5.66 4.68 -7.55
N GLY A 146 -4.48 4.80 -6.94
CA GLY A 146 -3.27 5.22 -7.63
C GLY A 146 -2.03 4.70 -6.93
N ARG A 147 -0.97 4.45 -7.70
CA ARG A 147 0.30 3.94 -7.18
C ARG A 147 1.47 4.35 -8.06
N ASN A 148 2.57 4.76 -7.42
CA ASN A 148 3.89 4.82 -8.00
C ASN A 148 4.86 4.04 -7.13
N GLN A 149 5.85 3.40 -7.71
CA GLN A 149 6.92 2.74 -6.97
C GLN A 149 8.21 2.71 -7.78
N ILE A 150 9.33 2.76 -7.07
CA ILE A 150 10.66 2.44 -7.58
C ILE A 150 11.41 1.67 -6.49
N PHE A 151 12.32 0.82 -6.88
CA PHE A 151 13.26 0.18 -5.98
C PHE A 151 14.55 -0.23 -6.72
N ASP A 152 15.60 -0.35 -5.96
CA ASP A 152 16.89 -0.90 -6.36
C ASP A 152 17.41 -1.86 -5.28
N SER A 153 18.74 -2.10 -5.26
CA SER A 153 19.38 -2.97 -4.27
C SER A 153 19.22 -2.51 -2.82
N ASP A 154 19.09 -1.19 -2.60
CA ASP A 154 19.20 -0.59 -1.26
C ASP A 154 18.07 0.35 -0.90
N LEU A 155 17.25 0.75 -1.87
CA LEU A 155 16.14 1.69 -1.70
C LEU A 155 14.83 1.10 -2.22
N PHE A 156 13.78 1.25 -1.43
CA PHE A 156 12.39 1.10 -1.86
C PHE A 156 11.62 2.39 -1.60
N PHE A 157 10.95 2.90 -2.63
CA PHE A 157 10.17 4.11 -2.54
C PHE A 157 8.82 3.89 -3.23
N SER A 158 7.72 4.10 -2.51
CA SER A 158 6.36 3.97 -3.05
C SER A 158 5.48 5.13 -2.61
N ASP A 159 4.45 5.39 -3.40
CA ASP A 159 3.39 6.33 -3.09
C ASP A 159 2.06 5.73 -3.54
N GLU A 160 1.15 5.52 -2.61
CA GLU A 160 -0.17 4.93 -2.86
C GLU A 160 -1.27 5.91 -2.46
N PHE A 161 -2.29 5.97 -3.29
CA PHE A 161 -3.47 6.78 -3.06
C PHE A 161 -4.69 5.90 -2.80
N PHE A 162 -5.41 6.20 -1.73
CA PHE A 162 -6.56 5.44 -1.28
C PHE A 162 -7.82 6.31 -1.26
N ILE A 163 -8.96 5.69 -1.60
CA ILE A 163 -10.25 6.16 -1.17
C ILE A 163 -10.68 5.29 0.00
N GLN A 164 -10.96 5.93 1.14
CA GLN A 164 -11.45 5.26 2.33
C GLN A 164 -12.85 5.75 2.65
N THR A 165 -13.78 4.82 2.86
CA THR A 165 -15.14 5.12 3.33
C THR A 165 -15.29 4.56 4.73
N ASN A 166 -15.45 5.44 5.70
CA ASN A 166 -15.68 5.09 7.09
C ASN A 166 -17.20 5.05 7.34
N HIS A 167 -17.70 3.89 7.72
CA HIS A 167 -19.11 3.67 8.05
C HIS A 167 -19.24 3.57 9.58
N LYS A 168 -19.93 4.55 10.16
CA LYS A 168 -20.12 4.67 11.61
C LYS A 168 -21.50 5.21 11.93
N ASN A 169 -22.27 4.51 12.79
CA ASN A 169 -23.61 4.94 13.24
C ASN A 169 -24.56 5.30 12.07
N GLY A 170 -24.54 4.50 10.99
CA GLY A 170 -25.37 4.76 9.80
C GLY A 170 -24.90 5.93 8.91
N VAL A 171 -23.79 6.58 9.25
CA VAL A 171 -23.20 7.68 8.47
C VAL A 171 -21.97 7.17 7.75
N SER A 172 -21.85 7.51 6.47
CA SER A 172 -20.66 7.21 5.66
C SER A 172 -19.86 8.49 5.40
N ARG A 173 -18.56 8.43 5.66
CA ARG A 173 -17.62 9.53 5.38
C ARG A 173 -16.54 9.05 4.46
N ILE A 174 -16.34 9.75 3.35
CA ILE A 174 -15.29 9.44 2.38
C ILE A 174 -14.08 10.33 2.66
N ASN A 175 -12.92 9.71 2.75
CA ASN A 175 -11.62 10.38 2.84
C ASN A 175 -10.74 9.93 1.67
N GLN A 176 -9.88 10.81 1.23
CA GLN A 176 -8.81 10.50 0.30
C GLN A 176 -7.52 10.49 1.12
N VAL A 177 -6.76 9.41 1.03
CA VAL A 177 -5.54 9.21 1.82
C VAL A 177 -4.38 8.91 0.88
N GLU A 178 -3.26 9.57 1.07
CA GLU A 178 -2.00 9.31 0.37
C GLU A 178 -0.99 8.78 1.37
N ILE A 179 -0.35 7.68 1.03
CA ILE A 179 0.68 7.03 1.84
C ILE A 179 1.94 6.89 1.00
N MET A 180 2.94 7.68 1.32
CA MET A 180 4.27 7.56 0.72
C MET A 180 5.21 6.87 1.69
N SER A 181 5.91 5.85 1.22
CA SER A 181 6.85 5.05 2.01
C SER A 181 8.23 5.05 1.38
N LYS A 182 9.27 5.26 2.20
CA LYS A 182 10.67 5.21 1.80
C LYS A 182 11.41 4.31 2.76
N PHE A 183 11.92 3.20 2.27
CA PHE A 183 12.64 2.20 3.07
C PHE A 183 14.00 1.92 2.48
N TYR A 184 14.95 1.59 3.36
CA TYR A 184 16.32 1.26 3.02
C TYR A 184 16.88 0.27 4.05
N LYS A 185 17.95 -0.44 3.71
CA LYS A 185 18.67 -1.26 4.67
C LYS A 185 19.33 -0.36 5.70
N CYS A 186 19.11 -0.65 7.00
CA CYS A 186 19.72 0.18 8.05
C CYS A 186 21.24 0.16 7.93
N ASN A 187 21.90 1.31 8.10
CA ASN A 187 23.35 1.39 8.12
C ASN A 187 23.89 0.74 9.40
N SER A 188 25.08 0.10 9.29
CA SER A 188 25.76 -0.53 10.42
C SER A 188 26.17 0.45 11.54
N GLU A 189 26.20 1.74 11.25
CA GLU A 189 26.51 2.79 12.25
C GLU A 189 25.38 2.97 13.27
N ASP A 190 24.15 2.61 12.94
CA ASP A 190 23.01 2.63 13.86
C ASP A 190 23.00 1.40 14.81
N ASN A 191 23.90 0.46 14.64
CA ASN A 191 23.98 -0.79 15.38
C ASN A 191 25.18 -0.77 16.34
N ILE A 192 24.91 -0.53 17.63
CA ILE A 192 25.88 -0.75 18.72
C ILE A 192 26.04 -2.28 18.88
N GLY A 193 26.97 -2.87 18.13
CA GLY A 193 27.32 -4.27 18.22
C GLY A 193 27.52 -4.93 16.84
N ASN A 194 28.64 -5.60 16.63
CA ASN A 194 29.19 -6.19 15.41
C ASN A 194 28.31 -7.28 14.71
N LYS A 195 26.99 -7.17 14.73
CA LYS A 195 26.11 -8.05 13.95
C LYS A 195 25.65 -7.29 12.71
N ILE A 196 25.94 -7.81 11.53
CA ILE A 196 25.30 -7.37 10.29
C ILE A 196 23.82 -7.70 10.45
N ASN A 197 23.05 -6.72 10.91
CA ASN A 197 21.61 -6.86 10.99
C ASN A 197 21.03 -6.50 9.62
N ASN A 198 20.26 -7.41 9.06
CA ASN A 198 19.48 -7.16 7.84
C ASN A 198 18.24 -6.30 8.14
N ASP A 199 18.30 -5.44 9.15
CA ASP A 199 17.20 -4.58 9.55
C ASP A 199 16.84 -3.59 8.43
N ILE A 200 15.53 -3.26 8.34
CA ILE A 200 15.04 -2.29 7.38
C ILE A 200 14.61 -1.04 8.16
N CYS A 201 15.09 0.10 7.72
CA CYS A 201 14.77 1.41 8.26
C CYS A 201 13.98 2.23 7.24
N GLY A 202 13.17 3.17 7.73
CA GLY A 202 12.51 4.09 6.79
C GLY A 202 11.49 5.00 7.42
N PHE A 203 10.80 5.69 6.52
CA PHE A 203 9.77 6.65 6.86
C PHE A 203 8.50 6.39 6.07
N GLN A 204 7.38 6.64 6.72
CA GLN A 204 6.07 6.66 6.09
C GLN A 204 5.43 8.02 6.32
N TYR A 205 4.93 8.61 5.26
CA TYR A 205 4.27 9.90 5.23
C TYR A 205 2.80 9.65 4.88
N VAL A 206 1.89 10.10 5.73
CA VAL A 206 0.45 9.90 5.55
C VAL A 206 -0.25 11.25 5.50
N ALA A 207 -0.92 11.53 4.41
CA ALA A 207 -1.74 12.72 4.23
C ALA A 207 -3.20 12.35 4.01
N THR A 208 -4.11 13.01 4.72
CA THR A 208 -5.56 12.86 4.49
C THR A 208 -6.10 14.14 3.87
N TYR A 209 -6.92 13.97 2.84
CA TYR A 209 -7.58 15.05 2.13
C TYR A 209 -9.08 14.98 2.33
N GLY A 210 -9.74 16.13 2.41
CA GLY A 210 -11.20 16.19 2.53
C GLY A 210 -11.90 15.66 1.28
N SER A 211 -13.18 15.33 1.43
CA SER A 211 -14.02 14.71 0.40
C SER A 211 -14.48 15.65 -0.74
N ARG A 212 -13.82 16.79 -0.93
CA ARG A 212 -14.19 17.73 -1.99
C ARG A 212 -13.80 17.17 -3.36
N VAL A 213 -14.72 16.48 -3.97
CA VAL A 213 -14.55 15.91 -5.31
C VAL A 213 -14.56 17.04 -6.34
N GLY A 214 -13.51 17.11 -7.17
CA GLY A 214 -13.45 18.03 -8.32
C GLY A 214 -12.79 19.38 -8.08
N GLU A 215 -12.37 19.73 -6.87
CA GLU A 215 -11.58 20.94 -6.64
C GLU A 215 -10.10 20.71 -7.02
N PRO A 216 -9.50 21.60 -7.82
CA PRO A 216 -8.05 21.57 -8.04
C PRO A 216 -7.31 22.03 -6.77
N ASN A 217 -6.15 21.44 -6.50
CA ASN A 217 -5.24 21.84 -5.39
C ASN A 217 -5.80 21.66 -3.97
N ILE A 218 -6.52 20.56 -3.70
CA ILE A 218 -6.96 20.23 -2.33
C ILE A 218 -5.72 20.03 -1.47
N LYS A 219 -5.58 20.83 -0.42
CA LYS A 219 -4.52 20.68 0.59
C LYS A 219 -4.82 19.52 1.52
N ALA A 220 -3.78 18.88 2.03
CA ALA A 220 -3.91 17.91 3.11
C ALA A 220 -4.56 18.57 4.34
N VAL A 221 -5.57 17.89 4.90
CA VAL A 221 -6.26 18.29 6.13
C VAL A 221 -5.46 17.83 7.36
N THR A 222 -4.90 16.62 7.27
CA THR A 222 -4.01 16.06 8.29
C THR A 222 -2.78 15.47 7.63
N THR A 223 -1.65 15.53 8.33
CA THR A 223 -0.38 14.97 7.88
C THR A 223 0.33 14.33 9.07
N ASN A 224 0.76 13.07 8.91
CA ASN A 224 1.52 12.35 9.92
C ASN A 224 2.75 11.71 9.29
N LYS A 225 3.88 11.75 10.01
CA LYS A 225 5.13 11.12 9.61
C LYS A 225 5.52 10.09 10.65
N TYR A 226 5.79 8.89 10.19
CA TYR A 226 6.21 7.78 11.04
C TYR A 226 7.64 7.35 10.68
N ARG A 227 8.43 7.00 11.70
CA ARG A 227 9.68 6.26 11.54
C ARG A 227 9.36 4.77 11.73
N LEU A 228 9.80 3.94 10.80
CA LEU A 228 9.62 2.50 10.86
C LEU A 228 10.97 1.80 10.92
N THR A 229 11.07 0.81 11.81
CA THR A 229 12.21 -0.09 11.89
C THR A 229 11.68 -1.52 11.87
N PHE A 230 12.17 -2.33 10.92
CA PHE A 230 11.81 -3.73 10.77
C PHE A 230 12.98 -4.56 11.29
N LYS A 231 12.72 -5.42 12.24
CA LYS A 231 13.68 -6.41 12.75
C LYS A 231 13.26 -7.80 12.31
N SER A 232 14.20 -8.55 11.74
CA SER A 232 13.93 -9.94 11.35
C SER A 232 13.39 -10.73 12.53
N SER A 233 12.28 -11.43 12.30
CA SER A 233 11.68 -12.33 13.28
C SER A 233 11.98 -13.76 12.83
N GLU A 234 12.96 -14.40 13.46
CA GLU A 234 13.11 -15.84 13.38
C GLU A 234 11.83 -16.47 13.96
N ILE A 235 11.20 -17.37 13.20
CA ILE A 235 10.04 -18.15 13.64
C ILE A 235 10.52 -19.24 14.58
#